data_3eb5c830081db1886c1cd94a6d0e7ab8
#
_entry.id   3eb5c830081db1886c1cd94a6d0e7ab8
#
_cell.length_a   1.000
_cell.length_b   1.000
_cell.length_c   1.000
_cell.angle_alpha   90.00
_cell.angle_beta   90.00
_cell.angle_gamma   90.00
#
_symmetry.space_group_name_H-M   'P 1'
#
loop_
_entity.id
_entity.type
_entity.pdbx_description
1 polymer ?
#
loop_
_entity_poly.entity_id
_entity_poly.type
_entity_poly.pdbx_seq_one_letter_code
_entity_poly.pdbx_strand_id
1 'polypeptide(L)'
;RRKIDYLQFSIGITRDAAVGPLILFGEGGAAADILADRRFGLPPLNANHARKLIFRSHGYSLLCERSLDPDADVEALSQAIMSVSQITVDHPEINGLEANILLMPDHSVLALGVAISLGERVSTAIAPYPSELEEVMELKNGVQLTLRPIKAEDEEALQTFFGRMSPEELRYRFFGSRLNFEHRELAAMCQIDYEREMAFVATDQDNRIWGEIRTWKDVNHSEIEFAVMVDPDTQGQGFGTQLMQRMIRFSHEQGVEAIVAEIMSDNEPMLHLAKRCGFKQQPPVDGVTSVRLELNN
;
A
#
# COMPACT_ATOMS: atom_id res chain seq x y z
N ARG A 1 -7.61 -20.20 44.79
CA ARG A 1 -7.84 -20.34 43.32
C ARG A 1 -8.07 -18.93 42.79
N ARG A 2 -7.07 -18.28 42.17
CA ARG A 2 -7.31 -17.07 41.38
C ARG A 2 -8.22 -17.47 40.22
N LYS A 3 -9.42 -16.83 40.12
CA LYS A 3 -10.20 -16.87 38.90
C LYS A 3 -9.35 -16.22 37.80
N ILE A 4 -8.98 -16.99 36.80
CA ILE A 4 -8.38 -16.47 35.60
C ILE A 4 -9.57 -15.86 34.84
N ASP A 5 -9.75 -14.55 34.97
CA ASP A 5 -10.73 -13.82 34.18
C ASP A 5 -10.11 -13.58 32.80
N TYR A 6 -10.48 -14.44 31.86
CA TYR A 6 -10.10 -14.29 30.45
C TYR A 6 -10.70 -13.01 29.89
N LEU A 7 -9.91 -12.28 29.09
CA LEU A 7 -10.43 -11.16 28.33
C LEU A 7 -11.09 -11.65 27.04
N GLN A 8 -12.30 -11.21 26.82
CA GLN A 8 -13.09 -11.55 25.62
C GLN A 8 -13.19 -10.34 24.72
N PHE A 9 -12.97 -10.54 23.43
CA PHE A 9 -13.12 -9.53 22.40
C PHE A 9 -14.02 -10.07 21.28
N SER A 10 -14.52 -9.16 20.47
CA SER A 10 -15.25 -9.47 19.24
C SER A 10 -14.48 -8.87 18.05
N ILE A 11 -14.26 -9.71 17.02
CA ILE A 11 -13.76 -9.27 15.73
C ILE A 11 -14.79 -9.64 14.68
N GLY A 12 -15.08 -8.75 13.74
CA GLY A 12 -16.09 -9.04 12.74
C GLY A 12 -15.89 -8.32 11.43
N ILE A 13 -16.71 -8.73 10.44
CA ILE A 13 -16.93 -8.07 9.18
C ILE A 13 -18.40 -7.63 9.17
N THR A 14 -18.62 -6.37 8.87
CA THR A 14 -19.96 -5.83 8.60
C THR A 14 -19.93 -5.04 7.30
N ARG A 15 -21.10 -4.69 6.76
CA ARG A 15 -21.19 -3.89 5.54
C ARG A 15 -21.84 -2.55 5.79
N ASP A 16 -21.27 -1.54 5.20
CA ASP A 16 -21.84 -0.21 5.04
C ASP A 16 -22.25 -0.01 3.58
N ALA A 17 -23.37 0.67 3.35
CA ALA A 17 -23.92 0.87 2.01
C ALA A 17 -23.04 1.79 1.13
N ALA A 18 -22.27 2.69 1.74
CA ALA A 18 -21.44 3.66 1.02
C ALA A 18 -20.01 3.20 0.80
N VAL A 19 -19.42 2.50 1.78
CA VAL A 19 -18.01 2.14 1.77
C VAL A 19 -17.75 0.63 1.71
N GLY A 20 -18.80 -0.18 1.63
CA GLY A 20 -18.66 -1.63 1.51
C GLY A 20 -18.27 -2.30 2.84
N PRO A 21 -17.39 -3.33 2.82
CA PRO A 21 -17.01 -4.07 4.01
C PRO A 21 -16.19 -3.25 4.99
N LEU A 22 -16.48 -3.45 6.29
CA LEU A 22 -15.78 -2.85 7.42
C LEU A 22 -15.33 -3.93 8.38
N ILE A 23 -14.13 -3.81 8.90
CA ILE A 23 -13.64 -4.62 10.01
C ILE A 23 -14.12 -4.00 11.32
N LEU A 24 -14.70 -4.83 12.17
CA LEU A 24 -15.19 -4.45 13.49
C LEU A 24 -14.29 -5.06 14.55
N PHE A 25 -13.95 -4.27 15.57
CA PHE A 25 -13.28 -4.71 16.78
C PHE A 25 -13.92 -4.07 18.01
N GLY A 26 -14.03 -4.83 19.09
CA GLY A 26 -14.54 -4.32 20.35
C GLY A 26 -14.52 -5.34 21.48
N GLU A 27 -15.08 -4.96 22.61
CA GLU A 27 -15.26 -5.86 23.74
C GLU A 27 -16.22 -6.99 23.38
N GLY A 28 -15.93 -8.21 23.83
CA GLY A 28 -16.73 -9.41 23.59
C GLY A 28 -17.52 -9.85 24.81
N GLY A 29 -18.27 -10.94 24.65
CA GLY A 29 -19.07 -11.55 25.71
C GLY A 29 -20.37 -10.79 26.01
N ALA A 30 -20.99 -11.09 27.15
CA ALA A 30 -22.29 -10.57 27.51
C ALA A 30 -22.38 -9.04 27.75
N ALA A 31 -21.22 -8.38 27.88
CA ALA A 31 -21.13 -6.94 28.05
C ALA A 31 -21.09 -6.18 26.70
N ALA A 32 -20.78 -6.85 25.61
CA ALA A 32 -20.61 -6.25 24.28
C ALA A 32 -21.83 -5.46 23.82
N ASP A 33 -23.03 -6.01 24.05
CA ASP A 33 -24.31 -5.40 23.65
C ASP A 33 -24.69 -4.20 24.51
N ILE A 34 -24.22 -4.16 25.75
CA ILE A 34 -24.51 -3.11 26.71
C ILE A 34 -23.60 -1.90 26.52
N LEU A 35 -22.31 -2.14 26.26
CA LEU A 35 -21.28 -1.08 26.17
C LEU A 35 -21.16 -0.50 24.77
N ALA A 36 -21.65 -1.22 23.73
CA ALA A 36 -21.61 -0.81 22.33
C ALA A 36 -20.21 -0.30 21.88
N ASP A 37 -19.14 -0.86 22.48
CA ASP A 37 -17.76 -0.48 22.18
C ASP A 37 -17.32 -1.14 20.87
N ARG A 38 -17.75 -0.56 19.77
CA ARG A 38 -17.42 -1.03 18.42
C ARG A 38 -16.56 -0.02 17.70
N ARG A 39 -15.38 -0.46 17.24
CA ARG A 39 -14.48 0.34 16.41
C ARG A 39 -14.44 -0.26 15.02
N PHE A 40 -14.39 0.61 14.02
CA PHE A 40 -14.44 0.21 12.61
C PHE A 40 -13.17 0.61 11.90
N GLY A 41 -12.73 -0.23 10.97
CA GLY A 41 -11.62 0.02 10.06
C GLY A 41 -11.96 -0.45 8.64
N LEU A 42 -11.44 0.25 7.65
CA LEU A 42 -11.56 -0.12 6.24
C LEU A 42 -10.51 -1.19 5.89
N PRO A 43 -10.91 -2.38 5.42
CA PRO A 43 -9.94 -3.37 4.93
C PRO A 43 -9.32 -2.91 3.59
N PRO A 44 -8.08 -3.34 3.29
CA PRO A 44 -7.19 -4.14 4.12
C PRO A 44 -6.52 -3.35 5.25
N LEU A 45 -6.41 -3.96 6.44
CA LEU A 45 -5.77 -3.35 7.59
C LEU A 45 -4.32 -3.86 7.72
N ASN A 46 -3.38 -2.93 7.88
CA ASN A 46 -2.02 -3.23 8.30
C ASN A 46 -1.89 -3.22 9.84
N ALA A 47 -0.72 -3.62 10.36
CA ALA A 47 -0.45 -3.69 11.80
C ALA A 47 -0.72 -2.36 12.53
N ASN A 48 -0.36 -1.22 11.94
CA ASN A 48 -0.59 0.09 12.53
C ASN A 48 -2.08 0.43 12.65
N HIS A 49 -2.87 0.10 11.63
CA HIS A 49 -4.31 0.32 11.65
C HIS A 49 -5.01 -0.62 12.64
N ALA A 50 -4.61 -1.88 12.69
CA ALA A 50 -5.13 -2.85 13.67
C ALA A 50 -4.85 -2.39 15.11
N ARG A 51 -3.62 -1.98 15.43
CA ARG A 51 -3.27 -1.41 16.74
C ARG A 51 -4.09 -0.17 17.09
N LYS A 52 -4.34 0.73 16.13
CA LYS A 52 -5.19 1.92 16.35
C LYS A 52 -6.64 1.54 16.71
N LEU A 53 -7.20 0.48 16.12
CA LEU A 53 -8.53 -0.01 16.52
C LEU A 53 -8.53 -0.47 17.97
N ILE A 54 -7.52 -1.24 18.38
CA ILE A 54 -7.36 -1.74 19.75
C ILE A 54 -7.23 -0.56 20.73
N PHE A 55 -6.30 0.37 20.49
CA PHE A 55 -6.04 1.51 21.38
C PHE A 55 -7.24 2.44 21.57
N ARG A 56 -8.16 2.48 20.60
CA ARG A 56 -9.38 3.29 20.67
C ARG A 56 -10.55 2.56 21.31
N SER A 57 -10.43 1.27 21.61
CA SER A 57 -11.50 0.48 22.25
C SER A 57 -11.43 0.59 23.78
N HIS A 58 -12.58 0.42 24.43
CA HIS A 58 -12.61 0.27 25.90
C HIS A 58 -11.89 -0.98 26.36
N GLY A 59 -11.90 -2.04 25.55
CA GLY A 59 -11.19 -3.28 25.81
C GLY A 59 -9.69 -3.09 26.03
N TYR A 60 -9.06 -2.05 25.45
CA TYR A 60 -7.65 -1.73 25.69
C TYR A 60 -7.39 -1.33 27.15
N SER A 61 -8.26 -0.53 27.77
CA SER A 61 -8.11 -0.17 29.18
C SER A 61 -8.17 -1.40 30.09
N LEU A 62 -9.10 -2.31 29.81
CA LEU A 62 -9.21 -3.58 30.53
C LEU A 62 -7.98 -4.47 30.31
N LEU A 63 -7.44 -4.49 29.11
CA LEU A 63 -6.22 -5.21 28.78
C LEU A 63 -5.04 -4.68 29.58
N CYS A 64 -4.82 -3.36 29.64
CA CYS A 64 -3.77 -2.73 30.41
C CYS A 64 -3.89 -3.02 31.94
N GLU A 65 -5.11 -3.13 32.46
CA GLU A 65 -5.33 -3.41 33.89
C GLU A 65 -5.11 -4.89 34.26
N ARG A 66 -5.32 -5.81 33.35
CA ARG A 66 -5.38 -7.26 33.62
C ARG A 66 -4.27 -8.06 32.99
N SER A 67 -3.64 -7.57 31.94
CA SER A 67 -2.52 -8.23 31.27
C SER A 67 -1.21 -8.10 32.05
N LEU A 68 -0.38 -9.12 31.95
CA LEU A 68 1.00 -9.12 32.45
C LEU A 68 1.97 -8.51 31.42
N ASP A 69 1.61 -8.62 30.14
CA ASP A 69 2.36 -8.04 29.00
C ASP A 69 1.36 -7.50 27.96
N PRO A 70 0.89 -6.25 28.16
CA PRO A 70 -0.07 -5.64 27.26
C PRO A 70 0.42 -5.49 25.80
N ASP A 71 1.72 -5.34 25.59
CA ASP A 71 2.29 -5.17 24.24
C ASP A 71 2.24 -6.48 23.45
N ALA A 72 2.55 -7.62 24.08
CA ALA A 72 2.42 -8.94 23.46
C ALA A 72 0.95 -9.26 23.14
N ASP A 73 0.03 -8.89 24.02
CA ASP A 73 -1.41 -9.07 23.82
C ASP A 73 -1.95 -8.22 22.67
N VAL A 74 -1.52 -6.96 22.58
CA VAL A 74 -1.87 -6.07 21.46
C VAL A 74 -1.36 -6.62 20.14
N GLU A 75 -0.15 -7.20 20.12
CA GLU A 75 0.39 -7.82 18.91
C GLU A 75 -0.44 -9.02 18.48
N ALA A 76 -0.79 -9.92 19.40
CA ALA A 76 -1.63 -11.08 19.11
C ALA A 76 -3.03 -10.70 18.60
N LEU A 77 -3.67 -9.71 19.22
CA LEU A 77 -4.95 -9.18 18.77
C LEU A 77 -4.83 -8.49 17.39
N SER A 78 -3.74 -7.76 17.14
CA SER A 78 -3.48 -7.11 15.85
C SER A 78 -3.35 -8.13 14.73
N GLN A 79 -2.67 -9.25 14.95
CA GLN A 79 -2.56 -10.36 13.99
C GLN A 79 -3.94 -10.98 13.71
N ALA A 80 -4.77 -11.18 14.73
CA ALA A 80 -6.13 -11.69 14.54
C ALA A 80 -7.00 -10.73 13.71
N ILE A 81 -6.94 -9.42 13.97
CA ILE A 81 -7.64 -8.39 13.21
C ILE A 81 -7.17 -8.38 11.74
N MET A 82 -5.86 -8.44 11.50
CA MET A 82 -5.31 -8.49 10.14
C MET A 82 -5.73 -9.75 9.40
N SER A 83 -5.80 -10.90 10.07
CA SER A 83 -6.27 -12.15 9.47
C SER A 83 -7.73 -12.06 9.03
N VAL A 84 -8.61 -11.46 9.84
CA VAL A 84 -10.01 -11.23 9.47
C VAL A 84 -10.11 -10.20 8.33
N SER A 85 -9.26 -9.19 8.36
CA SER A 85 -9.17 -8.21 7.27
C SER A 85 -8.72 -8.85 5.94
N GLN A 86 -7.77 -9.78 5.98
CA GLN A 86 -7.35 -10.52 4.80
C GLN A 86 -8.45 -11.43 4.26
N ILE A 87 -9.18 -12.13 5.14
CA ILE A 87 -10.36 -12.93 4.75
C ILE A 87 -11.37 -12.08 3.97
N THR A 88 -11.57 -10.81 4.35
CA THR A 88 -12.48 -9.90 3.64
C THR A 88 -12.03 -9.62 2.21
N VAL A 89 -10.73 -9.55 1.97
CA VAL A 89 -10.13 -9.34 0.65
C VAL A 89 -10.23 -10.62 -0.20
N ASP A 90 -9.86 -11.75 0.38
CA ASP A 90 -9.78 -13.03 -0.33
C ASP A 90 -11.17 -13.60 -0.65
N HIS A 91 -12.17 -13.26 0.17
CA HIS A 91 -13.54 -13.78 0.12
C HIS A 91 -14.59 -12.65 0.06
N PRO A 92 -14.66 -11.90 -1.06
CA PRO A 92 -15.58 -10.76 -1.21
C PRO A 92 -17.07 -11.14 -1.14
N GLU A 93 -17.39 -12.44 -1.18
CA GLU A 93 -18.75 -12.96 -0.96
C GLU A 93 -19.15 -13.01 0.53
N ILE A 94 -18.22 -12.83 1.48
CA ILE A 94 -18.54 -12.76 2.90
C ILE A 94 -19.17 -11.42 3.21
N ASN A 95 -20.48 -11.44 3.53
CA ASN A 95 -21.26 -10.24 3.86
C ASN A 95 -21.17 -9.85 5.33
N GLY A 96 -20.92 -10.83 6.18
CA GLY A 96 -20.75 -10.63 7.60
C GLY A 96 -19.95 -11.78 8.21
N LEU A 97 -19.13 -11.44 9.18
CA LEU A 97 -18.43 -12.37 10.04
C LEU A 97 -18.49 -11.84 11.45
N GLU A 98 -18.79 -12.69 12.41
CA GLU A 98 -18.69 -12.39 13.83
C GLU A 98 -17.91 -13.50 14.51
N ALA A 99 -16.79 -13.13 15.12
CA ALA A 99 -15.93 -14.03 15.87
C ALA A 99 -15.80 -13.52 17.30
N ASN A 100 -16.27 -14.32 18.26
CA ASN A 100 -15.96 -14.10 19.68
C ASN A 100 -14.64 -14.76 19.99
N ILE A 101 -13.67 -14.00 20.45
CA ILE A 101 -12.32 -14.44 20.74
C ILE A 101 -11.97 -14.30 22.21
N LEU A 102 -11.11 -15.17 22.66
CA LEU A 102 -10.56 -15.20 24.00
C LEU A 102 -9.05 -14.95 23.93
N LEU A 103 -8.59 -13.96 24.66
CA LEU A 103 -7.17 -13.73 24.85
C LEU A 103 -6.68 -14.64 25.99
N MET A 104 -5.70 -15.48 25.67
CA MET A 104 -5.16 -16.49 26.57
C MET A 104 -3.94 -15.93 27.33
N PRO A 105 -3.61 -16.49 28.52
CA PRO A 105 -2.47 -16.03 29.31
C PRO A 105 -1.10 -16.23 28.65
N ASP A 106 -1.02 -17.04 27.62
CA ASP A 106 0.18 -17.27 26.80
C ASP A 106 0.23 -16.37 25.56
N HIS A 107 -0.57 -15.30 25.56
CA HIS A 107 -0.73 -14.34 24.47
C HIS A 107 -1.30 -14.94 23.17
N SER A 108 -1.87 -16.14 23.20
CA SER A 108 -2.57 -16.69 22.06
C SER A 108 -4.03 -16.20 22.01
N VAL A 109 -4.61 -16.18 20.81
CA VAL A 109 -6.00 -15.82 20.57
C VAL A 109 -6.78 -17.07 20.16
N LEU A 110 -7.84 -17.38 20.92
CA LEU A 110 -8.69 -18.52 20.67
C LEU A 110 -10.10 -18.06 20.24
N ALA A 111 -10.57 -18.49 19.08
CA ALA A 111 -11.95 -18.28 18.68
C ALA A 111 -12.89 -19.22 19.43
N LEU A 112 -13.86 -18.67 20.16
CA LEU A 112 -14.89 -19.42 20.89
C LEU A 112 -16.04 -19.83 19.99
N GLY A 113 -16.34 -18.99 18.98
CA GLY A 113 -17.37 -19.23 17.99
C GLY A 113 -17.25 -18.24 16.86
N VAL A 114 -17.58 -18.69 15.65
CA VAL A 114 -17.57 -17.88 14.44
C VAL A 114 -18.89 -18.06 13.70
N ALA A 115 -19.54 -16.96 13.36
CA ALA A 115 -20.70 -16.94 12.49
C ALA A 115 -20.32 -16.22 11.19
N ILE A 116 -20.68 -16.80 10.04
CA ILE A 116 -20.39 -16.22 8.73
C ILE A 116 -21.67 -16.14 7.91
N SER A 117 -21.91 -15.01 7.26
CA SER A 117 -22.98 -14.83 6.29
C SER A 117 -22.41 -14.54 4.90
N LEU A 118 -22.92 -15.20 3.88
CA LEU A 118 -22.52 -15.03 2.49
C LEU A 118 -23.59 -14.23 1.73
N GLY A 119 -23.16 -13.54 0.68
CA GLY A 119 -24.03 -12.77 -0.20
C GLY A 119 -23.34 -12.33 -1.47
N GLU A 120 -23.81 -11.24 -2.06
CA GLU A 120 -23.20 -10.69 -3.27
C GLU A 120 -21.75 -10.25 -3.00
N ARG A 121 -20.89 -10.44 -4.00
CA ARG A 121 -19.48 -10.01 -3.95
C ARG A 121 -19.42 -8.48 -3.92
N VAL A 122 -18.69 -7.95 -2.97
CA VAL A 122 -18.46 -6.50 -2.85
C VAL A 122 -16.98 -6.26 -2.63
N SER A 123 -16.41 -5.39 -3.45
CA SER A 123 -15.01 -4.98 -3.32
C SER A 123 -14.79 -4.11 -2.07
N THR A 124 -13.60 -4.13 -1.54
CA THR A 124 -13.17 -3.23 -0.47
C THR A 124 -13.07 -1.80 -0.98
N ALA A 125 -13.34 -0.81 -0.11
CA ALA A 125 -13.20 0.61 -0.46
C ALA A 125 -11.75 1.03 -0.73
N ILE A 126 -10.80 0.26 -0.21
CA ILE A 126 -9.37 0.44 -0.45
C ILE A 126 -8.88 -0.78 -1.23
N ALA A 127 -8.26 -0.56 -2.38
CA ALA A 127 -7.68 -1.64 -3.16
C ALA A 127 -6.61 -2.37 -2.34
N PRO A 128 -6.66 -3.70 -2.24
CA PRO A 128 -5.62 -4.47 -1.55
C PRO A 128 -4.29 -4.35 -2.28
N TYR A 129 -3.20 -4.69 -1.57
CA TYR A 129 -1.89 -4.77 -2.19
C TYR A 129 -1.90 -5.79 -3.34
N PRO A 130 -1.58 -5.35 -4.58
CA PRO A 130 -1.67 -6.22 -5.76
C PRO A 130 -0.42 -7.10 -5.92
N SER A 131 -0.33 -8.15 -5.11
CA SER A 131 0.84 -9.05 -5.07
C SER A 131 1.05 -9.82 -6.37
N GLU A 132 0.03 -9.98 -7.19
CA GLU A 132 0.09 -10.59 -8.53
C GLU A 132 0.92 -9.77 -9.52
N LEU A 133 1.21 -8.52 -9.20
CA LEU A 133 2.04 -7.63 -10.02
C LEU A 133 3.55 -7.73 -9.66
N GLU A 134 3.92 -8.54 -8.68
CA GLU A 134 5.32 -8.79 -8.34
C GLU A 134 5.98 -9.64 -9.43
N GLU A 135 7.14 -9.22 -9.92
CA GLU A 135 7.94 -9.97 -10.90
C GLU A 135 9.43 -9.88 -10.58
N VAL A 136 10.18 -10.91 -10.98
CA VAL A 136 11.65 -10.87 -10.90
C VAL A 136 12.19 -10.24 -12.17
N MET A 137 13.10 -9.30 -12.03
CA MET A 137 13.84 -8.68 -13.13
C MET A 137 15.34 -8.86 -12.94
N GLU A 138 16.06 -8.90 -14.05
CA GLU A 138 17.51 -9.03 -14.04
C GLU A 138 18.17 -7.81 -14.72
N LEU A 139 19.15 -7.22 -14.06
CA LEU A 139 19.98 -6.17 -14.62
C LEU A 139 21.02 -6.79 -15.57
N LYS A 140 21.56 -6.00 -16.47
CA LYS A 140 22.61 -6.45 -17.44
C LYS A 140 23.87 -7.02 -16.78
N ASN A 141 24.14 -6.65 -15.55
CA ASN A 141 25.25 -7.16 -14.76
C ASN A 141 24.95 -8.47 -14.02
N GLY A 142 23.75 -9.07 -14.23
CA GLY A 142 23.31 -10.32 -13.60
C GLY A 142 22.69 -10.15 -12.20
N VAL A 143 22.53 -8.93 -11.70
CA VAL A 143 21.87 -8.69 -10.42
C VAL A 143 20.37 -8.91 -10.60
N GLN A 144 19.79 -9.77 -9.77
CA GLN A 144 18.35 -10.01 -9.71
C GLN A 144 17.69 -9.06 -8.71
N LEU A 145 16.60 -8.44 -9.14
CA LEU A 145 15.78 -7.55 -8.35
C LEU A 145 14.32 -8.04 -8.37
N THR A 146 13.59 -7.77 -7.30
CA THR A 146 12.14 -7.91 -7.28
C THR A 146 11.51 -6.58 -7.65
N LEU A 147 10.79 -6.53 -8.76
CA LEU A 147 9.97 -5.40 -9.15
C LEU A 147 8.56 -5.62 -8.62
N ARG A 148 8.11 -4.75 -7.75
CA ARG A 148 6.84 -4.89 -7.06
C ARG A 148 6.17 -3.55 -6.78
N PRO A 149 4.84 -3.51 -6.55
CA PRO A 149 4.20 -2.33 -6.00
C PRO A 149 4.84 -1.89 -4.67
N ILE A 150 4.87 -0.58 -4.43
CA ILE A 150 5.38 -0.01 -3.19
C ILE A 150 4.45 -0.39 -2.03
N LYS A 151 5.03 -0.59 -0.84
CA LYS A 151 4.31 -0.93 0.41
C LYS A 151 4.48 0.18 1.44
N ALA A 152 3.56 0.24 2.41
CA ALA A 152 3.67 1.20 3.52
C ALA A 152 5.00 1.06 4.30
N GLU A 153 5.55 -0.15 4.36
CA GLU A 153 6.78 -0.50 5.06
C GLU A 153 8.05 -0.03 4.33
N ASP A 154 7.93 0.45 3.09
CA ASP A 154 9.08 0.90 2.28
C ASP A 154 9.57 2.32 2.61
N GLU A 155 8.97 3.00 3.58
CA GLU A 155 9.26 4.39 3.90
C GLU A 155 10.77 4.64 4.15
N GLU A 156 11.41 3.83 4.98
CA GLU A 156 12.84 3.95 5.28
C GLU A 156 13.72 3.66 4.06
N ALA A 157 13.35 2.64 3.28
CA ALA A 157 14.05 2.28 2.05
C ALA A 157 13.92 3.39 0.99
N LEU A 158 12.73 4.01 0.87
CA LEU A 158 12.46 5.12 -0.04
C LEU A 158 13.22 6.38 0.39
N GLN A 159 13.26 6.69 1.68
CA GLN A 159 14.07 7.79 2.22
C GLN A 159 15.55 7.62 1.88
N THR A 160 16.07 6.41 2.11
CA THR A 160 17.45 6.06 1.78
C THR A 160 17.71 6.16 0.29
N PHE A 161 16.76 5.74 -0.55
CA PHE A 161 16.85 5.85 -2.01
C PHE A 161 16.97 7.32 -2.46
N PHE A 162 16.09 8.21 -2.01
CA PHE A 162 16.19 9.64 -2.33
C PHE A 162 17.45 10.30 -1.78
N GLY A 163 17.94 9.84 -0.63
CA GLY A 163 19.19 10.32 -0.03
C GLY A 163 20.45 10.05 -0.87
N ARG A 164 20.40 9.10 -1.82
CA ARG A 164 21.49 8.81 -2.76
C ARG A 164 21.44 9.64 -4.05
N MET A 165 20.32 10.31 -4.30
CA MET A 165 20.13 11.12 -5.49
C MET A 165 20.87 12.45 -5.39
N SER A 166 21.39 12.92 -6.51
CA SER A 166 21.95 14.26 -6.60
C SER A 166 20.86 15.33 -6.49
N PRO A 167 21.18 16.56 -6.09
CA PRO A 167 20.22 17.67 -6.09
C PRO A 167 19.58 17.91 -7.46
N GLU A 168 20.30 17.64 -8.55
CA GLU A 168 19.82 17.79 -9.91
C GLU A 168 18.77 16.72 -10.28
N GLU A 169 19.00 15.46 -9.91
CA GLU A 169 18.04 14.37 -10.10
C GLU A 169 16.75 14.61 -9.32
N LEU A 170 16.88 15.08 -8.07
CA LEU A 170 15.73 15.47 -7.25
C LEU A 170 14.99 16.67 -7.87
N ARG A 171 15.70 17.66 -8.42
CA ARG A 171 15.10 18.78 -9.13
C ARG A 171 14.29 18.30 -10.34
N TYR A 172 14.80 17.38 -11.12
CA TYR A 172 14.10 16.80 -12.26
C TYR A 172 12.85 16.02 -11.83
N ARG A 173 12.94 15.27 -10.76
CA ARG A 173 11.83 14.43 -10.28
C ARG A 173 10.70 15.24 -9.66
N PHE A 174 11.02 16.31 -8.94
CA PHE A 174 10.07 17.09 -8.14
C PHE A 174 9.88 18.53 -8.63
N PHE A 175 10.35 18.85 -9.83
CA PHE A 175 10.24 20.19 -10.45
C PHE A 175 10.74 21.31 -9.54
N GLY A 176 11.84 21.07 -8.83
CA GLY A 176 12.44 22.03 -7.92
C GLY A 176 11.71 22.24 -6.59
N SER A 177 10.63 21.50 -6.34
CA SER A 177 9.96 21.50 -5.04
C SER A 177 10.94 21.02 -3.96
N ARG A 178 11.04 21.76 -2.85
CA ARG A 178 11.81 21.31 -1.69
C ARG A 178 11.02 20.25 -0.95
N LEU A 179 11.44 18.99 -1.08
CA LEU A 179 11.00 17.92 -0.21
C LEU A 179 12.03 17.76 0.91
N ASN A 180 11.56 17.73 2.15
CA ASN A 180 12.40 17.45 3.30
C ASN A 180 12.50 15.94 3.56
N PHE A 181 11.73 15.12 2.80
CA PHE A 181 11.59 13.67 2.99
C PHE A 181 11.29 13.31 4.45
N GLU A 182 10.41 14.12 5.06
CA GLU A 182 9.90 13.84 6.40
C GLU A 182 8.89 12.70 6.36
N HIS A 183 8.66 12.06 7.52
CA HIS A 183 7.71 10.95 7.67
C HIS A 183 6.37 11.18 6.95
N ARG A 184 5.78 12.37 7.07
CA ARG A 184 4.48 12.67 6.45
C ARG A 184 4.50 12.58 4.92
N GLU A 185 5.56 13.07 4.29
CA GLU A 185 5.72 13.08 2.83
C GLU A 185 6.00 11.66 2.33
N LEU A 186 6.93 10.96 2.97
CA LEU A 186 7.29 9.58 2.63
C LEU A 186 6.12 8.61 2.87
N ALA A 187 5.40 8.75 3.98
CA ALA A 187 4.22 7.93 4.25
C ALA A 187 3.14 8.13 3.18
N ALA A 188 2.93 9.37 2.71
CA ALA A 188 2.00 9.63 1.60
C ALA A 188 2.45 9.00 0.29
N MET A 189 3.77 8.87 0.06
CA MET A 189 4.33 8.23 -1.14
C MET A 189 4.30 6.70 -1.06
N CYS A 190 4.26 6.10 0.13
CA CYS A 190 4.24 4.65 0.33
C CYS A 190 2.83 4.09 0.54
N GLN A 191 1.93 4.86 1.16
CA GLN A 191 0.54 4.45 1.45
C GLN A 191 -0.40 4.98 0.38
N ILE A 192 -0.29 4.42 -0.82
CA ILE A 192 -1.03 4.86 -2.01
C ILE A 192 -2.35 4.10 -2.17
N ASP A 193 -3.27 4.70 -2.90
CA ASP A 193 -4.47 4.06 -3.41
C ASP A 193 -4.14 3.42 -4.77
N TYR A 194 -3.95 2.09 -4.80
CA TYR A 194 -3.53 1.35 -6.00
C TYR A 194 -4.52 1.45 -7.18
N GLU A 195 -5.75 1.93 -6.99
CA GLU A 195 -6.68 2.18 -8.08
C GLU A 195 -6.39 3.51 -8.80
N ARG A 196 -5.87 4.50 -8.08
CA ARG A 196 -5.62 5.85 -8.58
C ARG A 196 -4.15 6.12 -8.86
N GLU A 197 -3.29 5.47 -8.11
CA GLU A 197 -1.85 5.63 -8.19
C GLU A 197 -1.19 4.26 -8.16
N MET A 198 -0.18 4.06 -9.01
CA MET A 198 0.67 2.88 -8.95
C MET A 198 2.12 3.30 -8.87
N ALA A 199 2.83 2.77 -7.90
CA ALA A 199 4.28 2.92 -7.82
C ALA A 199 4.93 1.55 -7.78
N PHE A 200 5.78 1.25 -8.75
CA PHE A 200 6.64 0.06 -8.73
C PHE A 200 8.01 0.44 -8.21
N VAL A 201 8.51 -0.34 -7.27
CA VAL A 201 9.88 -0.27 -6.77
C VAL A 201 10.63 -1.55 -7.13
N ALA A 202 11.87 -1.41 -7.57
CA ALA A 202 12.75 -2.55 -7.79
C ALA A 202 13.69 -2.68 -6.60
N THR A 203 13.59 -3.79 -5.87
CA THR A 203 14.33 -4.02 -4.62
C THR A 203 15.22 -5.25 -4.72
N ASP A 204 16.35 -5.24 -4.02
CA ASP A 204 17.16 -6.42 -3.78
C ASP A 204 16.66 -7.21 -2.54
N GLN A 205 17.44 -8.24 -2.15
CA GLN A 205 17.11 -9.10 -1.02
C GLN A 205 17.16 -8.38 0.34
N ASP A 206 17.91 -7.28 0.41
CA ASP A 206 18.03 -6.43 1.61
C ASP A 206 17.01 -5.29 1.63
N ASN A 207 16.01 -5.34 0.75
CA ASN A 207 14.98 -4.31 0.55
C ASN A 207 15.54 -2.92 0.13
N ARG A 208 16.77 -2.86 -0.39
CA ARG A 208 17.31 -1.63 -0.98
C ARG A 208 16.58 -1.34 -2.29
N ILE A 209 16.02 -0.15 -2.43
CA ILE A 209 15.41 0.32 -3.67
C ILE A 209 16.49 0.75 -4.65
N TRP A 210 16.46 0.20 -5.88
CA TRP A 210 17.36 0.51 -7.00
C TRP A 210 16.68 1.38 -8.06
N GLY A 211 15.35 1.44 -8.05
CA GLY A 211 14.59 2.29 -8.93
C GLY A 211 13.13 2.31 -8.57
N GLU A 212 12.48 3.41 -8.94
CA GLU A 212 11.05 3.63 -8.76
C GLU A 212 10.46 4.14 -10.08
N ILE A 213 9.26 3.64 -10.42
CA ILE A 213 8.41 4.25 -11.43
C ILE A 213 6.99 4.38 -10.89
N ARG A 214 6.43 5.58 -11.02
CA ARG A 214 5.14 5.92 -10.43
C ARG A 214 4.22 6.48 -11.49
N THR A 215 2.92 6.18 -11.36
CA THR A 215 1.88 6.69 -12.23
C THR A 215 0.72 7.23 -11.43
N TRP A 216 0.08 8.28 -11.95
CA TRP A 216 -1.16 8.84 -11.42
C TRP A 216 -2.20 8.88 -12.53
N LYS A 217 -3.42 8.43 -12.21
CA LYS A 217 -4.55 8.53 -13.13
C LYS A 217 -5.13 9.94 -13.09
N ASP A 218 -5.51 10.46 -14.26
CA ASP A 218 -6.29 11.68 -14.33
C ASP A 218 -7.71 11.51 -13.76
N VAL A 219 -8.45 12.62 -13.61
CA VAL A 219 -9.80 12.59 -13.02
C VAL A 219 -10.78 11.73 -13.82
N ASN A 220 -10.59 11.62 -15.14
CA ASN A 220 -11.44 10.83 -16.04
C ASN A 220 -10.92 9.39 -16.21
N HIS A 221 -9.77 9.06 -15.64
CA HIS A 221 -9.10 7.75 -15.75
C HIS A 221 -8.72 7.32 -17.18
N SER A 222 -8.72 8.27 -18.15
CA SER A 222 -8.35 7.98 -19.54
C SER A 222 -6.86 8.12 -19.80
N GLU A 223 -6.17 8.94 -19.04
CA GLU A 223 -4.73 9.16 -19.14
C GLU A 223 -4.04 8.92 -17.80
N ILE A 224 -2.77 8.60 -17.87
CA ILE A 224 -1.91 8.56 -16.69
C ILE A 224 -0.68 9.43 -16.89
N GLU A 225 -0.28 10.10 -15.84
CA GLU A 225 1.01 10.78 -15.76
C GLU A 225 2.02 9.84 -15.11
N PHE A 226 3.31 9.92 -15.51
CA PHE A 226 4.36 9.10 -14.92
C PHE A 226 5.56 9.91 -14.47
N ALA A 227 6.29 9.32 -13.51
CA ALA A 227 7.65 9.74 -13.16
C ALA A 227 8.51 8.51 -12.87
N VAL A 228 9.78 8.56 -13.26
CA VAL A 228 10.74 7.48 -13.05
C VAL A 228 12.03 8.02 -12.48
N MET A 229 12.65 7.23 -11.60
CA MET A 229 13.96 7.49 -11.02
C MET A 229 14.70 6.18 -10.84
N VAL A 230 15.99 6.18 -11.12
CA VAL A 230 16.87 5.02 -10.96
C VAL A 230 18.11 5.39 -10.15
N ASP A 231 18.58 4.44 -9.36
CA ASP A 231 19.80 4.60 -8.57
C ASP A 231 20.99 4.96 -9.49
N PRO A 232 21.82 5.94 -9.13
CA PRO A 232 22.97 6.35 -9.92
C PRO A 232 23.88 5.18 -10.35
N ASP A 233 24.03 4.15 -9.51
CA ASP A 233 24.85 2.97 -9.78
C ASP A 233 24.28 2.10 -10.93
N THR A 234 23.02 2.28 -11.32
CA THR A 234 22.33 1.51 -12.37
C THR A 234 22.08 2.28 -13.66
N GLN A 235 22.43 3.55 -13.69
CA GLN A 235 22.26 4.39 -14.87
C GLN A 235 23.10 3.86 -16.06
N GLY A 236 22.61 4.10 -17.28
CA GLY A 236 23.27 3.64 -18.51
C GLY A 236 23.17 2.13 -18.78
N GLN A 237 22.67 1.32 -17.85
CA GLN A 237 22.53 -0.13 -17.97
C GLN A 237 21.21 -0.59 -18.61
N GLY A 238 20.34 0.34 -19.01
CA GLY A 238 19.02 0.05 -19.59
C GLY A 238 17.92 -0.21 -18.57
N PHE A 239 18.21 -0.05 -17.28
CA PHE A 239 17.29 -0.29 -16.20
C PHE A 239 16.04 0.63 -16.27
N GLY A 240 16.21 1.92 -16.51
CA GLY A 240 15.10 2.84 -16.73
C GLY A 240 14.20 2.42 -17.89
N THR A 241 14.75 1.80 -18.95
CA THR A 241 13.94 1.26 -20.05
C THR A 241 13.07 0.08 -19.59
N GLN A 242 13.59 -0.81 -18.74
CA GLN A 242 12.82 -1.94 -18.20
C GLN A 242 11.68 -1.44 -17.31
N LEU A 243 11.92 -0.45 -16.45
CA LEU A 243 10.87 0.19 -15.63
C LEU A 243 9.78 0.82 -16.50
N MET A 244 10.18 1.58 -17.54
CA MET A 244 9.23 2.18 -18.48
C MET A 244 8.39 1.11 -19.21
N GLN A 245 9.01 0.02 -19.66
CA GLN A 245 8.28 -1.07 -20.31
C GLN A 245 7.29 -1.74 -19.37
N ARG A 246 7.64 -1.92 -18.09
CA ARG A 246 6.72 -2.47 -17.09
C ARG A 246 5.52 -1.56 -16.88
N MET A 247 5.76 -0.26 -16.74
CA MET A 247 4.69 0.74 -16.61
C MET A 247 3.79 0.74 -17.85
N ILE A 248 4.34 0.72 -19.07
CA ILE A 248 3.57 0.70 -20.31
C ILE A 248 2.67 -0.55 -20.38
N ARG A 249 3.21 -1.75 -20.04
CA ARG A 249 2.40 -2.97 -19.97
C ARG A 249 1.27 -2.83 -18.97
N PHE A 250 1.56 -2.39 -17.75
CA PHE A 250 0.56 -2.17 -16.71
C PHE A 250 -0.54 -1.20 -17.16
N SER A 251 -0.16 -0.07 -17.75
CA SER A 251 -1.12 0.93 -18.24
C SER A 251 -2.04 0.39 -19.34
N HIS A 252 -1.49 -0.42 -20.25
CA HIS A 252 -2.27 -1.09 -21.28
C HIS A 252 -3.27 -2.10 -20.66
N GLU A 253 -2.84 -2.88 -19.67
CA GLU A 253 -3.70 -3.83 -18.94
C GLU A 253 -4.84 -3.12 -18.17
N GLN A 254 -4.59 -1.86 -17.74
CA GLN A 254 -5.60 -1.02 -17.08
C GLN A 254 -6.56 -0.32 -18.07
N GLY A 255 -6.41 -0.51 -19.39
CA GLY A 255 -7.26 0.10 -20.40
C GLY A 255 -7.09 1.62 -20.54
N VAL A 256 -5.92 2.15 -20.17
CA VAL A 256 -5.60 3.58 -20.29
C VAL A 256 -5.35 3.92 -21.75
N GLU A 257 -5.85 5.07 -22.21
CA GLU A 257 -5.74 5.52 -23.62
C GLU A 257 -4.36 6.09 -23.94
N ALA A 258 -3.76 6.81 -22.99
CA ALA A 258 -2.46 7.45 -23.18
C ALA A 258 -1.66 7.55 -21.88
N ILE A 259 -0.33 7.59 -22.04
CA ILE A 259 0.63 7.89 -20.98
C ILE A 259 1.27 9.24 -21.30
N VAL A 260 1.29 10.14 -20.34
CA VAL A 260 1.84 11.49 -20.48
C VAL A 260 2.87 11.79 -19.40
N ALA A 261 3.74 12.74 -19.68
CA ALA A 261 4.58 13.35 -18.63
C ALA A 261 5.06 14.74 -19.08
N GLU A 262 5.40 15.55 -18.10
CA GLU A 262 6.17 16.76 -18.28
C GLU A 262 7.61 16.52 -17.86
N ILE A 263 8.55 16.88 -18.73
CA ILE A 263 9.99 16.67 -18.50
C ILE A 263 10.70 18.00 -18.65
N MET A 264 11.53 18.37 -17.69
CA MET A 264 12.36 19.55 -17.84
C MET A 264 13.21 19.45 -19.10
N SER A 265 13.24 20.49 -19.94
CA SER A 265 13.86 20.42 -21.27
C SER A 265 15.39 20.23 -21.23
N ASP A 266 16.02 20.50 -20.09
CA ASP A 266 17.42 20.23 -19.82
C ASP A 266 17.70 18.81 -19.30
N ASN A 267 16.66 18.00 -19.04
CA ASN A 267 16.79 16.59 -18.67
C ASN A 267 16.90 15.70 -19.92
N GLU A 268 18.00 15.88 -20.67
CA GLU A 268 18.25 15.13 -21.90
C GLU A 268 18.20 13.60 -21.72
N PRO A 269 18.75 13.00 -20.62
CA PRO A 269 18.67 11.55 -20.41
C PRO A 269 17.24 11.05 -20.38
N MET A 270 16.33 11.77 -19.71
CA MET A 270 14.92 11.38 -19.60
C MET A 270 14.18 11.55 -20.93
N LEU A 271 14.44 12.64 -21.67
CA LEU A 271 13.89 12.84 -23.00
C LEU A 271 14.31 11.74 -23.98
N HIS A 272 15.57 11.31 -23.94
CA HIS A 272 16.06 10.19 -24.73
C HIS A 272 15.39 8.88 -24.32
N LEU A 273 15.21 8.63 -23.03
CA LEU A 273 14.53 7.44 -22.53
C LEU A 273 13.06 7.39 -23.00
N ALA A 274 12.33 8.47 -22.86
CA ALA A 274 10.95 8.59 -23.32
C ALA A 274 10.86 8.33 -24.85
N LYS A 275 11.74 8.96 -25.64
CA LYS A 275 11.79 8.75 -27.09
C LYS A 275 12.04 7.28 -27.47
N ARG A 276 12.97 6.61 -26.78
CA ARG A 276 13.26 5.17 -26.99
C ARG A 276 12.09 4.26 -26.65
N CYS A 277 11.24 4.68 -25.71
CA CYS A 277 10.03 3.96 -25.32
C CYS A 277 8.81 4.32 -26.18
N GLY A 278 8.99 5.13 -27.25
CA GLY A 278 7.95 5.43 -28.23
C GLY A 278 7.15 6.70 -27.96
N PHE A 279 7.49 7.47 -26.93
CA PHE A 279 6.82 8.72 -26.64
C PHE A 279 7.10 9.80 -27.70
N LYS A 280 6.06 10.48 -28.12
CA LYS A 280 6.15 11.67 -28.96
C LYS A 280 6.41 12.88 -28.07
N GLN A 281 7.39 13.70 -28.44
CA GLN A 281 7.77 14.92 -27.74
C GLN A 281 7.15 16.13 -28.42
N GLN A 282 6.62 17.06 -27.64
CA GLN A 282 6.13 18.35 -28.11
C GLN A 282 7.28 19.39 -28.03
N PRO A 283 7.19 20.49 -28.78
CA PRO A 283 8.13 21.60 -28.61
C PRO A 283 8.13 22.11 -27.16
N PRO A 284 9.27 22.47 -26.59
CA PRO A 284 9.38 22.94 -25.22
C PRO A 284 8.61 24.27 -25.03
N VAL A 285 7.92 24.37 -23.91
CA VAL A 285 7.24 25.60 -23.45
C VAL A 285 7.72 25.90 -22.03
N ASP A 286 8.19 27.10 -21.78
CA ASP A 286 8.67 27.57 -20.47
C ASP A 286 9.69 26.62 -19.78
N GLY A 287 10.57 26.00 -20.60
CA GLY A 287 11.59 25.09 -20.11
C GLY A 287 11.09 23.67 -19.81
N VAL A 288 9.88 23.33 -20.22
CA VAL A 288 9.27 22.01 -20.05
C VAL A 288 8.91 21.40 -21.41
N THR A 289 9.15 20.11 -21.58
CA THR A 289 8.80 19.32 -22.75
C THR A 289 7.73 18.30 -22.37
N SER A 290 6.54 18.44 -22.92
CA SER A 290 5.49 17.44 -22.77
C SER A 290 5.75 16.23 -23.66
N VAL A 291 5.56 15.04 -23.11
CA VAL A 291 5.70 13.77 -23.83
C VAL A 291 4.42 12.96 -23.75
N ARG A 292 4.10 12.21 -24.81
CA ARG A 292 2.86 11.45 -24.91
C ARG A 292 3.08 10.14 -25.66
N LEU A 293 2.54 9.06 -25.10
CA LEU A 293 2.46 7.74 -25.74
C LEU A 293 0.99 7.33 -25.81
N GLU A 294 0.46 7.16 -27.03
CA GLU A 294 -0.86 6.57 -27.23
C GLU A 294 -0.79 5.04 -27.06
N LEU A 295 -1.66 4.48 -26.24
CA LEU A 295 -1.85 3.06 -26.08
C LEU A 295 -3.03 2.67 -26.97
N ASN A 296 -2.74 2.13 -28.16
CA ASN A 296 -3.79 1.59 -29.03
C ASN A 296 -4.42 0.37 -28.34
N ASN A 297 -5.68 0.44 -28.04
CA ASN A 297 -6.49 -0.68 -27.58
C ASN A 297 -6.85 -1.59 -28.76
#